data_5462cf431511dc5316f45d19f295071b
#
_entry.id   5462cf431511dc5316f45d19f295071b
#
_cell.length_a   1.000
_cell.length_b   1.000
_cell.length_c   1.000
_cell.angle_alpha   90.00
_cell.angle_beta   90.00
_cell.angle_gamma   90.00
#
_symmetry.space_group_name_H-M   'P 1'
#
loop_
_entity.id
_entity.type
_entity.pdbx_description
1 polymer ?
#
loop_
_entity_poly.entity_id
_entity_poly.type
_entity_poly.pdbx_seq_one_letter_code
_entity_poly.pdbx_strand_id
1 'polypeptide(L)'
;MKDEEKDIELRCEEVQEILTRPPHALVRWGITVFFGVLALLFIGGCFFKYPDIVSAEITITTEHPPVWIVARGSGKIQEVYRKDRETVKAGDIIAVLENPAATAHVLELKERITSFILTDSCICQAVFPEKPELGNIQNAYAAFIKCLTDYRNFLSIDLYAQKEQAACKELQEYQKYIRHLNKQAELDEEQVQIASATHSREKKLFDKGLISKADYEEAQQTYLNRRQGREQLMTSLSSARIQEAQLQQNIVEIRMERSREANTISTSLKSALNDLQVSISDWELGYLFISPSGGILSYNNIWQKNQNVNAGDKVFSIVASSPGDIIGKIKLPVSGSGKVSPGQRVNISVTGYPYMEFGFLTGEVLSVSLLASEDNMYTVTVGLPQNLCTSYGKQLDFKGELSGTAEVMTDERSVTARLLSPLRYLWEKYL
;
A
#
# COMPACT_ATOMS: atom_id res chain seq x y z
N MET A 1 -91.30 -33.79 -59.24
CA MET A 1 -90.81 -33.61 -60.58
C MET A 1 -89.35 -33.83 -60.59
N LYS A 2 -89.06 -34.97 -60.92
CA LYS A 2 -88.03 -35.60 -61.76
C LYS A 2 -86.57 -35.16 -61.43
N ASP A 3 -85.96 -36.13 -60.81
CA ASP A 3 -84.57 -36.43 -60.64
C ASP A 3 -83.86 -36.60 -61.97
N GLU A 4 -82.61 -36.08 -62.03
CA GLU A 4 -81.62 -36.57 -62.99
C GLU A 4 -80.38 -36.94 -62.17
N GLU A 5 -80.23 -38.25 -61.94
CA GLU A 5 -78.99 -38.90 -61.57
C GLU A 5 -77.97 -38.73 -62.72
N LYS A 6 -76.82 -38.14 -62.39
CA LYS A 6 -75.67 -38.21 -63.27
C LYS A 6 -74.78 -39.35 -62.79
N ASP A 7 -74.77 -40.40 -63.55
CA ASP A 7 -73.79 -41.47 -63.51
C ASP A 7 -72.38 -40.95 -63.61
N ILE A 8 -71.62 -41.23 -62.61
CA ILE A 8 -70.16 -41.01 -62.59
C ILE A 8 -69.54 -42.29 -63.11
N GLU A 9 -69.11 -42.26 -64.34
CA GLU A 9 -68.30 -43.30 -64.95
C GLU A 9 -66.99 -43.49 -64.18
N LEU A 10 -66.81 -44.68 -63.63
CA LEU A 10 -65.57 -45.17 -63.06
C LEU A 10 -64.53 -45.30 -64.17
N ARG A 11 -63.58 -44.36 -64.21
CA ARG A 11 -62.48 -44.40 -65.14
C ARG A 11 -61.49 -45.50 -64.76
N CYS A 12 -61.35 -46.38 -65.71
CA CYS A 12 -60.27 -47.26 -66.12
C CYS A 12 -59.34 -47.81 -65.03
N GLU A 13 -59.27 -49.09 -64.94
CA GLU A 13 -58.31 -49.95 -64.23
C GLU A 13 -56.85 -49.61 -64.45
N GLU A 14 -56.49 -48.89 -65.53
CA GLU A 14 -55.09 -48.45 -65.83
C GLU A 14 -54.48 -47.47 -64.76
N VAL A 15 -55.27 -46.69 -64.02
CA VAL A 15 -54.76 -45.76 -63.00
C VAL A 15 -54.47 -46.48 -61.66
N GLN A 16 -55.21 -47.55 -61.39
CA GLN A 16 -54.94 -48.39 -60.22
C GLN A 16 -53.67 -49.25 -60.36
N GLU A 17 -53.39 -49.68 -61.65
CA GLU A 17 -52.20 -50.47 -61.93
C GLU A 17 -50.89 -49.69 -61.83
N ILE A 18 -50.90 -48.35 -61.99
CA ILE A 18 -49.73 -47.49 -61.82
C ILE A 18 -49.45 -47.27 -60.34
N LEU A 19 -50.45 -47.24 -59.48
CA LEU A 19 -50.29 -47.04 -58.06
C LEU A 19 -49.86 -48.30 -57.25
N THR A 20 -50.09 -49.48 -57.85
CA THR A 20 -49.80 -50.79 -57.22
C THR A 20 -48.47 -51.42 -57.69
N ARG A 21 -47.78 -50.80 -58.66
CA ARG A 21 -46.46 -51.34 -59.08
C ARG A 21 -45.41 -51.11 -57.97
N PRO A 22 -44.74 -52.14 -57.45
CA PRO A 22 -43.65 -51.99 -56.50
C PRO A 22 -42.57 -51.17 -57.18
N PRO A 23 -41.95 -50.22 -56.44
CA PRO A 23 -40.90 -49.32 -56.96
C PRO A 23 -39.81 -50.13 -57.66
N HIS A 24 -39.50 -49.78 -58.95
CA HIS A 24 -38.49 -50.44 -59.76
C HIS A 24 -37.21 -50.66 -58.94
N ALA A 25 -36.45 -51.71 -59.19
CA ALA A 25 -35.18 -52.07 -58.54
C ALA A 25 -34.25 -50.86 -58.35
N LEU A 26 -34.34 -49.89 -59.28
CA LEU A 26 -33.58 -48.62 -59.25
C LEU A 26 -33.86 -47.76 -58.01
N VAL A 27 -35.14 -47.67 -57.56
CA VAL A 27 -35.47 -46.89 -56.33
C VAL A 27 -35.01 -47.63 -55.10
N ARG A 28 -35.15 -48.96 -55.08
CA ARG A 28 -34.67 -49.79 -53.92
C ARG A 28 -33.15 -49.86 -53.81
N TRP A 29 -32.44 -49.93 -54.93
CA TRP A 29 -30.97 -49.82 -54.95
C TRP A 29 -30.51 -48.40 -54.75
N GLY A 30 -31.23 -47.38 -55.22
CA GLY A 30 -30.96 -45.99 -55.02
C GLY A 30 -30.92 -45.63 -53.52
N ILE A 31 -31.89 -46.14 -52.76
CA ILE A 31 -31.92 -45.92 -51.30
C ILE A 31 -30.72 -46.59 -50.61
N THR A 32 -30.35 -47.83 -50.96
CA THR A 32 -29.19 -48.51 -50.41
C THR A 32 -27.90 -47.87 -50.82
N VAL A 33 -27.75 -47.39 -52.04
CA VAL A 33 -26.56 -46.62 -52.44
C VAL A 33 -26.48 -45.28 -51.73
N PHE A 34 -27.64 -44.59 -51.58
CA PHE A 34 -27.69 -43.34 -50.81
C PHE A 34 -27.23 -43.55 -49.36
N PHE A 35 -27.76 -44.57 -48.66
CA PHE A 35 -27.32 -44.90 -47.31
C PHE A 35 -25.85 -45.39 -47.27
N GLY A 36 -25.40 -46.08 -48.30
CA GLY A 36 -24.00 -46.50 -48.43
C GLY A 36 -23.03 -45.28 -48.53
N VAL A 37 -23.39 -44.29 -49.36
CA VAL A 37 -22.66 -43.05 -49.54
C VAL A 37 -22.71 -42.25 -48.28
N LEU A 38 -23.86 -42.15 -47.58
CA LEU A 38 -24.01 -41.45 -46.32
C LEU A 38 -23.16 -42.10 -45.20
N ALA A 39 -23.15 -43.45 -45.13
CA ALA A 39 -22.31 -44.19 -44.20
C ALA A 39 -20.83 -43.98 -44.49
N LEU A 40 -20.44 -43.94 -45.77
CA LEU A 40 -19.06 -43.70 -46.18
C LEU A 40 -18.60 -42.29 -45.85
N LEU A 41 -19.45 -41.27 -46.03
CA LEU A 41 -19.21 -39.89 -45.61
C LEU A 41 -19.11 -39.77 -44.07
N PHE A 42 -19.96 -40.52 -43.35
CA PHE A 42 -19.91 -40.53 -41.87
C PHE A 42 -18.64 -41.18 -41.35
N ILE A 43 -18.22 -42.32 -41.91
CA ILE A 43 -16.97 -43.00 -41.61
C ILE A 43 -15.78 -42.10 -42.00
N GLY A 44 -15.81 -41.49 -43.18
CA GLY A 44 -14.82 -40.49 -43.62
C GLY A 44 -14.70 -39.32 -42.64
N GLY A 45 -15.85 -38.77 -42.18
CA GLY A 45 -15.90 -37.69 -41.18
C GLY A 45 -15.29 -38.04 -39.81
N CYS A 46 -15.18 -39.37 -39.48
CA CYS A 46 -14.47 -39.79 -38.27
C CYS A 46 -12.94 -39.66 -38.40
N PHE A 47 -12.40 -39.83 -39.64
CA PHE A 47 -10.96 -39.73 -39.89
C PHE A 47 -10.48 -38.30 -40.05
N PHE A 48 -11.33 -37.39 -40.54
CA PHE A 48 -10.99 -36.00 -40.70
C PHE A 48 -11.19 -35.24 -39.38
N LYS A 49 -10.07 -34.92 -38.76
CA LYS A 49 -10.03 -34.06 -37.55
C LYS A 49 -9.75 -32.63 -37.95
N TYR A 50 -10.47 -31.69 -37.35
CA TYR A 50 -10.29 -30.26 -37.54
C TYR A 50 -10.18 -29.59 -36.17
N PRO A 51 -9.18 -28.71 -35.95
CA PRO A 51 -9.06 -27.99 -34.70
C PRO A 51 -10.20 -27.01 -34.49
N ASP A 52 -10.73 -26.94 -33.30
CA ASP A 52 -11.64 -25.87 -32.90
C ASP A 52 -10.84 -24.58 -32.70
N ILE A 53 -11.35 -23.45 -33.14
CA ILE A 53 -10.64 -22.17 -33.11
C ILE A 53 -11.34 -21.23 -32.14
N VAL A 54 -10.58 -20.65 -31.22
CA VAL A 54 -11.06 -19.59 -30.35
C VAL A 54 -10.37 -18.30 -30.75
N SER A 55 -11.16 -17.34 -31.26
CA SER A 55 -10.67 -16.04 -31.71
C SER A 55 -10.80 -15.01 -30.58
N ALA A 56 -9.75 -14.22 -30.36
CA ALA A 56 -9.73 -13.18 -29.37
C ALA A 56 -8.75 -12.04 -29.75
N GLU A 57 -8.90 -10.89 -29.15
CA GLU A 57 -7.98 -9.77 -29.34
C GLU A 57 -6.63 -10.06 -28.69
N ILE A 58 -5.57 -9.74 -29.43
CA ILE A 58 -4.19 -9.84 -28.96
C ILE A 58 -3.48 -8.51 -29.05
N THR A 59 -2.68 -8.24 -28.02
CA THR A 59 -1.69 -7.17 -28.01
C THR A 59 -0.30 -7.79 -27.96
N ILE A 60 0.50 -7.59 -29.00
CA ILE A 60 1.89 -8.00 -29.06
C ILE A 60 2.72 -6.92 -28.40
N THR A 61 3.50 -7.26 -27.39
CA THR A 61 4.35 -6.35 -26.62
C THR A 61 5.63 -7.09 -26.22
N THR A 62 6.49 -6.43 -25.46
CA THR A 62 7.67 -7.07 -24.87
C THR A 62 7.39 -7.55 -23.45
N GLU A 63 8.22 -8.42 -22.91
CA GLU A 63 8.13 -8.87 -21.51
C GLU A 63 8.19 -7.68 -20.55
N HIS A 64 8.97 -6.64 -20.88
CA HIS A 64 9.02 -5.37 -20.19
C HIS A 64 8.42 -4.26 -21.07
N PRO A 65 7.09 -4.03 -20.99
CA PRO A 65 6.43 -3.04 -21.84
C PRO A 65 6.88 -1.62 -21.49
N PRO A 66 6.76 -0.68 -22.45
CA PRO A 66 7.02 0.73 -22.18
C PRO A 66 6.18 1.24 -21.00
N VAL A 67 6.82 1.96 -20.09
CA VAL A 67 6.14 2.58 -18.95
C VAL A 67 5.74 4.00 -19.33
N TRP A 68 4.45 4.30 -19.22
CA TRP A 68 3.90 5.62 -19.51
C TRP A 68 4.03 6.54 -18.31
N ILE A 69 4.54 7.75 -18.52
CA ILE A 69 4.54 8.82 -17.53
C ILE A 69 3.37 9.74 -17.87
N VAL A 70 2.39 9.74 -16.96
CA VAL A 70 1.13 10.47 -17.10
C VAL A 70 1.20 11.73 -16.26
N ALA A 71 0.72 12.85 -16.81
CA ALA A 71 0.57 14.10 -16.07
C ALA A 71 -0.49 13.92 -14.98
N ARG A 72 -0.14 14.23 -13.73
CA ARG A 72 -1.07 14.21 -12.59
C ARG A 72 -1.75 15.55 -12.36
N GLY A 73 -1.10 16.63 -12.81
CA GLY A 73 -1.64 17.98 -12.78
C GLY A 73 -1.77 18.57 -14.18
N SER A 74 -2.62 19.58 -14.33
CA SER A 74 -2.73 20.37 -15.54
C SER A 74 -1.86 21.63 -15.41
N GLY A 75 -1.14 22.00 -16.44
CA GLY A 75 -0.27 23.18 -16.44
C GLY A 75 0.63 23.26 -17.66
N LYS A 76 1.54 24.21 -17.67
CA LYS A 76 2.56 24.33 -18.71
C LYS A 76 3.82 23.61 -18.28
N ILE A 77 4.54 23.04 -19.23
CA ILE A 77 5.87 22.50 -18.98
C ILE A 77 6.85 23.68 -18.87
N GLN A 78 7.38 23.88 -17.68
CA GLN A 78 8.30 24.95 -17.38
C GLN A 78 9.69 24.65 -17.90
N GLU A 79 10.21 23.47 -17.61
CA GLU A 79 11.54 23.02 -18.03
C GLU A 79 11.55 21.53 -18.35
N VAL A 80 12.41 21.15 -19.30
CA VAL A 80 12.69 19.78 -19.67
C VAL A 80 14.19 19.54 -19.51
N TYR A 81 14.58 18.61 -18.64
CA TYR A 81 15.98 18.36 -18.30
C TYR A 81 16.62 17.26 -19.15
N ARG A 82 15.82 16.39 -19.77
CA ARG A 82 16.29 15.25 -20.57
C ARG A 82 15.77 15.38 -21.99
N LYS A 83 16.56 14.95 -22.95
CA LYS A 83 16.20 14.99 -24.39
C LYS A 83 15.48 13.72 -24.81
N ASP A 84 14.73 13.82 -25.92
CA ASP A 84 14.16 12.64 -26.57
C ASP A 84 15.25 11.63 -26.93
N ARG A 85 14.97 10.34 -26.72
CA ARG A 85 15.90 9.21 -26.92
C ARG A 85 17.12 9.19 -26.00
N GLU A 86 17.15 9.99 -24.94
CA GLU A 86 18.20 9.93 -23.92
C GLU A 86 17.98 8.76 -22.97
N THR A 87 19.06 8.12 -22.53
CA THR A 87 18.99 7.06 -21.50
C THR A 87 18.81 7.70 -20.14
N VAL A 88 17.77 7.26 -19.40
CA VAL A 88 17.43 7.73 -18.07
C VAL A 88 17.48 6.58 -17.06
N LYS A 89 17.74 6.91 -15.79
CA LYS A 89 17.71 5.98 -14.67
C LYS A 89 16.42 6.17 -13.88
N ALA A 90 16.04 5.16 -13.09
CA ALA A 90 14.97 5.31 -12.12
C ALA A 90 15.26 6.46 -11.13
N GLY A 91 14.31 7.36 -10.93
CA GLY A 91 14.44 8.54 -10.09
C GLY A 91 14.94 9.81 -10.82
N ASP A 92 15.37 9.73 -12.08
CA ASP A 92 15.78 10.92 -12.85
C ASP A 92 14.60 11.85 -13.12
N ILE A 93 14.78 13.15 -12.89
CA ILE A 93 13.80 14.18 -13.23
C ILE A 93 13.89 14.46 -14.73
N ILE A 94 12.75 14.30 -15.41
CA ILE A 94 12.63 14.48 -16.85
C ILE A 94 12.21 15.91 -17.19
N ALA A 95 11.14 16.38 -16.54
CA ALA A 95 10.55 17.68 -16.76
C ALA A 95 9.83 18.19 -15.53
N VAL A 96 9.55 19.48 -15.49
CA VAL A 96 8.85 20.17 -14.42
C VAL A 96 7.67 20.96 -14.99
N LEU A 97 6.51 20.84 -14.36
CA LEU A 97 5.35 21.69 -14.61
C LEU A 97 5.52 23.07 -13.95
N GLU A 98 4.91 24.07 -14.54
CA GLU A 98 4.79 25.40 -13.94
C GLU A 98 4.12 25.31 -12.57
N ASN A 99 4.81 25.82 -11.56
CA ASN A 99 4.38 25.74 -10.18
C ASN A 99 4.78 27.03 -9.41
N PRO A 100 4.10 27.35 -8.30
CA PRO A 100 4.36 28.55 -7.52
C PRO A 100 5.65 28.51 -6.69
N ALA A 101 6.34 27.36 -6.65
CA ALA A 101 7.57 27.17 -5.90
C ALA A 101 8.81 27.25 -6.80
N ALA A 102 9.94 27.67 -6.26
CA ALA A 102 11.22 27.52 -6.93
C ALA A 102 11.69 26.05 -6.78
N THR A 103 11.69 25.31 -7.88
CA THR A 103 12.05 23.87 -7.92
C THR A 103 13.38 23.59 -7.20
N ALA A 104 14.39 24.43 -7.41
CA ALA A 104 15.70 24.30 -6.77
C ALA A 104 15.60 24.36 -5.24
N HIS A 105 14.79 25.29 -4.68
CA HIS A 105 14.60 25.41 -3.23
C HIS A 105 13.90 24.21 -2.64
N VAL A 106 12.92 23.62 -3.35
CA VAL A 106 12.22 22.42 -2.88
C VAL A 106 13.13 21.21 -2.89
N LEU A 107 13.94 21.02 -3.93
CA LEU A 107 14.90 19.91 -4.02
C LEU A 107 15.99 20.02 -2.93
N GLU A 108 16.55 21.22 -2.71
CA GLU A 108 17.50 21.46 -1.62
C GLU A 108 16.88 21.15 -0.26
N LEU A 109 15.64 21.60 -0.03
CA LEU A 109 14.91 21.30 1.20
C LEU A 109 14.70 19.80 1.39
N LYS A 110 14.35 19.08 0.32
CA LYS A 110 14.20 17.62 0.35
C LYS A 110 15.48 16.91 0.80
N GLU A 111 16.62 17.29 0.23
CA GLU A 111 17.92 16.70 0.60
C GLU A 111 18.24 16.94 2.07
N ARG A 112 18.02 18.17 2.56
CA ARG A 112 18.25 18.53 3.97
C ARG A 112 17.33 17.76 4.91
N ILE A 113 16.05 17.60 4.56
CA ILE A 113 15.08 16.86 5.35
C ILE A 113 15.34 15.36 5.33
N THR A 114 15.77 14.80 4.20
CA THR A 114 16.12 13.38 4.09
C THR A 114 17.35 13.02 4.95
N SER A 115 18.30 13.95 5.08
CA SER A 115 19.49 13.79 5.93
C SER A 115 19.25 14.19 7.39
N PHE A 116 18.10 14.80 7.72
CA PHE A 116 17.79 15.28 9.05
C PHE A 116 17.36 14.13 9.98
N ILE A 117 18.12 13.93 11.07
CA ILE A 117 17.83 12.94 12.11
C ILE A 117 17.36 13.65 13.36
N LEU A 118 16.28 13.16 13.98
CA LEU A 118 15.71 13.71 15.21
C LEU A 118 16.53 13.34 16.44
N THR A 119 17.77 13.82 16.50
CA THR A 119 18.64 13.74 17.70
C THR A 119 18.92 15.15 18.19
N ASP A 120 19.07 15.33 19.51
CA ASP A 120 19.28 16.64 20.13
C ASP A 120 20.46 17.39 19.50
N SER A 121 21.55 16.68 19.19
CA SER A 121 22.72 17.26 18.53
C SER A 121 22.41 17.76 17.12
N CYS A 122 21.68 16.99 16.30
CA CYS A 122 21.30 17.39 14.97
C CYS A 122 20.29 18.54 14.99
N ILE A 123 19.33 18.49 15.90
CA ILE A 123 18.32 19.54 16.08
C ILE A 123 18.98 20.89 16.39
N CYS A 124 19.97 20.91 17.28
CA CYS A 124 20.68 22.16 17.64
C CYS A 124 21.52 22.70 16.48
N GLN A 125 22.13 21.85 15.66
CA GLN A 125 23.05 22.24 14.59
C GLN A 125 22.42 22.44 13.21
N ALA A 126 21.23 21.90 12.98
CA ALA A 126 20.58 21.96 11.67
C ALA A 126 20.30 23.40 11.26
N VAL A 127 20.73 23.78 10.06
CA VAL A 127 20.47 25.09 9.48
C VAL A 127 19.53 24.92 8.31
N PHE A 128 18.39 25.59 8.35
CA PHE A 128 17.41 25.63 7.28
C PHE A 128 17.33 27.02 6.66
N PRO A 129 16.98 27.14 5.35
CA PRO A 129 16.87 28.43 4.68
C PRO A 129 15.85 29.34 5.37
N GLU A 130 16.19 30.63 5.53
CA GLU A 130 15.28 31.57 6.21
C GLU A 130 14.06 31.95 5.36
N LYS A 131 14.21 32.08 4.04
CA LYS A 131 13.16 32.55 3.12
C LYS A 131 13.16 31.75 1.82
N PRO A 132 12.89 30.45 1.85
CA PRO A 132 12.77 29.69 0.61
C PRO A 132 11.41 29.96 -0.05
N GLU A 133 11.39 30.01 -1.39
CA GLU A 133 10.16 30.11 -2.17
C GLU A 133 9.58 28.70 -2.39
N LEU A 134 8.66 28.27 -1.53
CA LEU A 134 8.15 26.90 -1.49
C LEU A 134 6.68 26.78 -1.96
N GLY A 135 6.05 27.90 -2.34
CA GLY A 135 4.65 27.88 -2.79
C GLY A 135 3.73 27.18 -1.80
N ASN A 136 3.05 26.10 -2.23
CA ASN A 136 2.09 25.39 -1.38
C ASN A 136 2.71 24.70 -0.15
N ILE A 137 4.02 24.42 -0.18
CA ILE A 137 4.75 23.78 0.94
C ILE A 137 5.07 24.78 2.05
N GLN A 138 4.96 26.10 1.78
CA GLN A 138 5.40 27.15 2.69
C GLN A 138 4.79 27.06 4.09
N ASN A 139 3.51 26.70 4.20
CA ASN A 139 2.83 26.56 5.49
C ASN A 139 3.37 25.41 6.33
N ALA A 140 3.58 24.25 5.69
CA ALA A 140 4.15 23.07 6.37
C ALA A 140 5.59 23.34 6.81
N TYR A 141 6.38 24.03 5.99
CA TYR A 141 7.74 24.46 6.33
C TYR A 141 7.75 25.43 7.51
N ALA A 142 6.90 26.44 7.53
CA ALA A 142 6.80 27.40 8.63
C ALA A 142 6.41 26.71 9.95
N ALA A 143 5.47 25.76 9.91
CA ALA A 143 5.08 24.96 11.08
C ALA A 143 6.26 24.12 11.58
N PHE A 144 7.01 23.47 10.70
CA PHE A 144 8.21 22.71 11.06
C PHE A 144 9.27 23.59 11.71
N ILE A 145 9.61 24.74 11.12
CA ILE A 145 10.61 25.67 11.66
C ILE A 145 10.19 26.21 13.03
N LYS A 146 8.90 26.47 13.23
CA LYS A 146 8.36 26.88 14.54
C LYS A 146 8.60 25.78 15.58
N CYS A 147 8.15 24.55 15.31
CA CYS A 147 8.34 23.41 16.23
C CYS A 147 9.83 23.12 16.51
N LEU A 148 10.69 23.26 15.50
CA LEU A 148 12.13 23.13 15.64
C LEU A 148 12.72 24.19 16.58
N THR A 149 12.26 25.43 16.45
CA THR A 149 12.69 26.54 17.31
C THR A 149 12.22 26.33 18.75
N ASP A 150 10.98 25.90 18.95
CA ASP A 150 10.40 25.60 20.26
C ASP A 150 11.20 24.48 20.96
N TYR A 151 11.58 23.42 20.21
CA TYR A 151 12.41 22.35 20.74
C TYR A 151 13.83 22.84 21.13
N ARG A 152 14.45 23.67 20.29
CA ARG A 152 15.77 24.29 20.61
C ARG A 152 15.70 25.16 21.85
N ASN A 153 14.67 25.97 21.99
CA ASN A 153 14.46 26.80 23.15
C ASN A 153 14.27 25.96 24.42
N PHE A 154 13.52 24.86 24.34
CA PHE A 154 13.36 23.93 25.45
C PHE A 154 14.71 23.32 25.91
N LEU A 155 15.57 22.92 24.95
CA LEU A 155 16.91 22.38 25.29
C LEU A 155 17.87 23.44 25.83
N SER A 156 17.82 24.67 25.28
CA SER A 156 18.80 25.72 25.64
C SER A 156 18.51 26.39 26.99
N ILE A 157 17.24 26.65 27.31
CA ILE A 157 16.83 27.36 28.51
C ILE A 157 16.75 26.42 29.70
N ASP A 158 16.34 25.17 29.51
CA ASP A 158 16.14 24.12 30.51
C ASP A 158 15.57 24.63 31.86
N LEU A 159 14.46 25.36 31.76
CA LEU A 159 13.79 25.96 32.93
C LEU A 159 13.47 24.92 34.02
N TYR A 160 13.12 23.72 33.62
CA TYR A 160 12.77 22.63 34.54
C TYR A 160 13.98 22.11 35.31
N ALA A 161 15.17 22.05 34.69
CA ALA A 161 16.39 21.70 35.42
C ALA A 161 16.76 22.73 36.48
N GLN A 162 16.56 24.02 36.20
CA GLN A 162 16.77 25.09 37.20
C GLN A 162 15.77 24.97 38.36
N LYS A 163 14.48 24.73 38.09
CA LYS A 163 13.45 24.48 39.11
C LYS A 163 13.79 23.26 39.98
N GLU A 164 14.18 22.16 39.34
CA GLU A 164 14.58 20.93 40.04
C GLU A 164 15.78 21.16 40.95
N GLN A 165 16.80 21.85 40.43
CA GLN A 165 17.98 22.19 41.25
C GLN A 165 17.63 23.04 42.46
N ALA A 166 16.75 24.04 42.31
CA ALA A 166 16.29 24.86 43.42
C ALA A 166 15.54 24.03 44.48
N ALA A 167 14.58 23.19 44.04
CA ALA A 167 13.82 22.31 44.92
C ALA A 167 14.72 21.27 45.64
N CYS A 168 15.72 20.74 44.95
CA CYS A 168 16.70 19.83 45.58
C CYS A 168 17.54 20.52 46.66
N LYS A 169 17.95 21.78 46.44
CA LYS A 169 18.65 22.55 47.45
C LYS A 169 17.76 22.80 48.67
N GLU A 170 16.51 23.18 48.48
CA GLU A 170 15.57 23.39 49.56
C GLU A 170 15.37 22.09 50.38
N LEU A 171 15.20 20.94 49.73
CA LEU A 171 15.13 19.64 50.40
C LEU A 171 16.38 19.34 51.20
N GLN A 172 17.57 19.62 50.67
CA GLN A 172 18.84 19.41 51.41
C GLN A 172 18.93 20.25 52.71
N GLU A 173 18.54 21.53 52.67
CA GLU A 173 18.51 22.38 53.84
C GLU A 173 17.47 21.91 54.86
N TYR A 174 16.31 21.46 54.39
CA TYR A 174 15.26 20.92 55.24
C TYR A 174 15.68 19.61 55.92
N GLN A 175 16.43 18.76 55.24
CA GLN A 175 17.02 17.55 55.83
C GLN A 175 18.08 17.87 56.89
N LYS A 176 18.82 18.99 56.75
CA LYS A 176 19.71 19.46 57.82
C LYS A 176 18.91 19.87 59.07
N TYR A 177 17.81 20.58 58.89
CA TYR A 177 16.90 20.95 59.97
C TYR A 177 16.38 19.73 60.72
N ILE A 178 15.89 18.69 60.00
CA ILE A 178 15.44 17.43 60.62
C ILE A 178 16.57 16.74 61.41
N ARG A 179 17.80 16.76 60.89
CA ARG A 179 18.96 16.22 61.63
C ARG A 179 19.19 16.96 62.95
N HIS A 180 19.05 18.28 62.99
CA HIS A 180 19.17 19.07 64.25
C HIS A 180 18.01 18.71 65.19
N LEU A 181 16.77 18.58 64.73
CA LEU A 181 15.67 18.15 65.58
C LEU A 181 15.88 16.75 66.16
N ASN A 182 16.38 15.79 65.36
CA ASN A 182 16.71 14.45 65.86
C ASN A 182 17.77 14.49 66.98
N LYS A 183 18.83 15.31 66.79
CA LYS A 183 19.84 15.46 67.81
C LYS A 183 19.30 16.10 69.11
N GLN A 184 18.40 17.07 68.98
CA GLN A 184 17.69 17.65 70.11
C GLN A 184 16.82 16.61 70.82
N ALA A 185 16.11 15.72 70.04
CA ALA A 185 15.30 14.65 70.62
C ALA A 185 16.13 13.63 71.43
N GLU A 186 17.35 13.32 70.96
CA GLU A 186 18.28 12.47 71.69
C GLU A 186 18.65 13.10 73.06
N LEU A 187 18.99 14.40 73.08
CA LEU A 187 19.31 15.12 74.33
C LEU A 187 18.07 15.21 75.27
N ASP A 188 16.90 15.49 74.77
CA ASP A 188 15.68 15.52 75.55
C ASP A 188 15.33 14.15 76.10
N GLU A 189 15.56 13.05 75.36
CA GLU A 189 15.38 11.69 75.86
C GLU A 189 16.30 11.41 77.07
N GLU A 190 17.57 11.81 76.98
CA GLU A 190 18.49 11.68 78.12
C GLU A 190 17.97 12.44 79.34
N GLN A 191 17.45 13.70 79.21
CA GLN A 191 16.89 14.50 80.27
C GLN A 191 15.64 13.83 80.91
N VAL A 192 14.77 13.25 80.08
CA VAL A 192 13.59 12.49 80.56
C VAL A 192 14.02 11.27 81.37
N GLN A 193 15.07 10.54 80.91
CA GLN A 193 15.61 9.40 81.66
C GLN A 193 16.16 9.79 83.00
N ILE A 194 16.95 10.90 83.10
CA ILE A 194 17.48 11.44 84.37
C ILE A 194 16.34 11.84 85.33
N ALA A 195 15.35 12.59 84.78
CA ALA A 195 14.18 13.01 85.59
C ALA A 195 13.33 11.81 86.09
N SER A 196 13.16 10.79 85.21
CA SER A 196 12.46 9.53 85.56
C SER A 196 13.17 8.75 86.67
N ALA A 197 14.52 8.66 86.60
CA ALA A 197 15.31 7.99 87.61
C ALA A 197 15.28 8.76 88.96
N THR A 198 15.33 10.11 88.92
CA THR A 198 15.14 10.95 90.09
C THR A 198 13.78 10.78 90.75
N HIS A 199 12.68 10.90 89.92
CA HIS A 199 11.32 10.69 90.42
C HIS A 199 11.14 9.28 91.03
N SER A 200 11.71 8.24 90.42
CA SER A 200 11.66 6.88 90.99
C SER A 200 12.39 6.72 92.30
N ARG A 201 13.48 7.43 92.44
CA ARG A 201 14.26 7.47 93.69
C ARG A 201 13.49 8.20 94.79
N GLU A 202 13.03 9.42 94.53
CA GLU A 202 12.24 10.21 95.44
C GLU A 202 10.94 9.50 95.89
N LYS A 203 10.27 8.81 94.97
CA LYS A 203 9.11 7.95 95.30
C LYS A 203 9.45 6.90 96.34
N LYS A 204 10.56 6.17 96.18
CA LYS A 204 11.02 5.17 97.19
C LYS A 204 11.34 5.75 98.52
N LEU A 205 11.89 6.99 98.57
CA LEU A 205 12.15 7.69 99.81
C LEU A 205 10.88 8.19 100.47
N PHE A 206 9.91 8.68 99.71
CA PHE A 206 8.60 9.09 100.18
C PHE A 206 7.82 7.92 100.80
N ASP A 207 7.78 6.76 100.06
CA ASP A 207 7.15 5.55 100.57
C ASP A 207 7.76 5.05 101.90
N LYS A 208 8.99 5.40 102.20
CA LYS A 208 9.71 5.13 103.49
C LYS A 208 9.54 6.23 104.52
N GLY A 209 8.83 7.32 104.18
CA GLY A 209 8.64 8.44 105.05
C GLY A 209 9.85 9.29 105.28
N LEU A 210 10.88 9.26 104.39
CA LEU A 210 12.21 9.96 104.53
C LEU A 210 12.25 11.35 103.87
N ILE A 211 11.22 11.70 103.05
CA ILE A 211 11.08 13.01 102.39
C ILE A 211 9.67 13.55 102.55
N SER A 212 9.54 14.88 102.33
CA SER A 212 8.26 15.54 102.40
C SER A 212 7.42 15.25 101.16
N LYS A 213 6.08 15.39 101.27
CA LYS A 213 5.15 15.27 100.11
C LYS A 213 5.45 16.34 99.06
N ALA A 214 5.87 17.55 99.48
CA ALA A 214 6.21 18.64 98.56
C ALA A 214 7.42 18.29 97.70
N ASP A 215 8.49 17.69 98.28
CA ASP A 215 9.70 17.29 97.53
C ASP A 215 9.36 16.19 96.46
N TYR A 216 8.47 15.21 96.82
CA TYR A 216 8.03 14.20 95.87
C TYR A 216 7.20 14.82 94.75
N GLU A 217 6.24 15.73 95.05
CA GLU A 217 5.42 16.41 94.06
C GLU A 217 6.28 17.27 93.11
N GLU A 218 7.34 17.93 93.57
CA GLU A 218 8.30 18.67 92.76
C GLU A 218 9.04 17.75 91.79
N ALA A 219 9.52 16.61 92.25
CA ALA A 219 10.21 15.64 91.43
C ALA A 219 9.22 15.05 90.29
N GLN A 220 7.96 14.80 90.72
CA GLN A 220 6.92 14.36 89.79
C GLN A 220 6.60 15.43 88.72
N GLN A 221 6.46 16.68 89.14
CA GLN A 221 6.20 17.81 88.25
C GLN A 221 7.31 17.99 87.28
N THR A 222 8.61 17.93 87.75
CA THR A 222 9.77 18.00 86.88
C THR A 222 9.77 16.88 85.81
N TYR A 223 9.50 15.65 86.23
CA TYR A 223 9.42 14.53 85.31
C TYR A 223 8.29 14.72 84.23
N LEU A 224 7.12 15.15 84.67
CA LEU A 224 5.99 15.39 83.73
C LEU A 224 6.27 16.53 82.76
N ASN A 225 6.90 17.63 83.23
CA ASN A 225 7.28 18.74 82.37
C ASN A 225 8.33 18.33 81.32
N ARG A 226 9.32 17.51 81.64
CA ARG A 226 10.30 16.99 80.70
C ARG A 226 9.64 16.04 79.65
N ARG A 227 8.79 15.20 80.15
CA ARG A 227 8.02 14.30 79.24
C ARG A 227 7.13 15.07 78.26
N GLN A 228 6.43 16.10 78.73
CA GLN A 228 5.64 16.98 77.86
C GLN A 228 6.48 17.69 76.83
N GLY A 229 7.66 18.22 77.17
CA GLY A 229 8.62 18.85 76.27
C GLY A 229 9.05 17.87 75.14
N ARG A 230 9.36 16.62 75.53
CA ARG A 230 9.72 15.57 74.57
C ARG A 230 8.54 15.27 73.56
N GLU A 231 7.29 15.14 74.05
CA GLU A 231 6.13 14.90 73.17
C GLU A 231 5.90 16.08 72.18
N GLN A 232 6.13 17.32 72.62
CA GLN A 232 6.09 18.51 71.74
C GLN A 232 7.12 18.44 70.66
N LEU A 233 8.36 18.03 70.99
CA LEU A 233 9.45 17.89 70.04
C LEU A 233 9.18 16.76 69.02
N MET A 234 8.63 15.63 69.52
CA MET A 234 8.25 14.52 68.63
C MET A 234 7.12 14.92 67.64
N THR A 235 6.21 15.78 68.06
CA THR A 235 5.19 16.37 67.19
C THR A 235 5.79 17.28 66.15
N SER A 236 6.77 18.12 66.55
CA SER A 236 7.51 18.98 65.63
C SER A 236 8.32 18.17 64.60
N LEU A 237 8.96 17.08 65.04
CA LEU A 237 9.68 16.16 64.17
C LEU A 237 8.77 15.47 63.17
N SER A 238 7.58 15.04 63.61
CA SER A 238 6.56 14.44 62.71
C SER A 238 6.09 15.44 61.66
N SER A 239 5.83 16.69 62.04
CA SER A 239 5.45 17.76 61.11
C SER A 239 6.59 18.06 60.10
N ALA A 240 7.84 18.07 60.57
CA ALA A 240 8.98 18.26 59.68
C ALA A 240 9.15 17.12 58.68
N ARG A 241 8.91 15.87 59.04
CA ARG A 241 8.93 14.73 58.10
C ARG A 241 7.81 14.81 57.06
N ILE A 242 6.62 15.28 57.45
CA ILE A 242 5.53 15.51 56.48
C ILE A 242 5.95 16.55 55.44
N GLN A 243 6.57 17.64 55.90
CA GLN A 243 7.07 18.70 55.00
C GLN A 243 8.19 18.19 54.07
N GLU A 244 9.11 17.36 54.58
CA GLU A 244 10.13 16.70 53.77
C GLU A 244 9.49 15.86 52.64
N ALA A 245 8.47 15.06 52.97
CA ALA A 245 7.76 14.26 52.00
C ALA A 245 7.07 15.13 50.91
N GLN A 246 6.51 16.28 51.31
CA GLN A 246 5.92 17.24 50.36
C GLN A 246 6.96 17.84 49.42
N LEU A 247 8.16 18.19 49.93
CA LEU A 247 9.27 18.67 49.06
C LEU A 247 9.76 17.59 48.10
N GLN A 248 9.84 16.34 48.56
CA GLN A 248 10.17 15.20 47.67
C GLN A 248 9.13 15.00 46.58
N GLN A 249 7.84 15.09 46.92
CA GLN A 249 6.75 15.00 45.93
C GLN A 249 6.83 16.13 44.91
N ASN A 250 7.10 17.38 45.34
CA ASN A 250 7.26 18.51 44.42
C ASN A 250 8.38 18.27 43.39
N ILE A 251 9.52 17.69 43.82
CA ILE A 251 10.61 17.34 42.88
C ILE A 251 10.14 16.31 41.84
N VAL A 252 9.38 15.31 42.27
CA VAL A 252 8.82 14.32 41.34
C VAL A 252 7.85 14.98 40.35
N GLU A 253 7.01 15.89 40.80
CA GLU A 253 6.08 16.65 39.95
C GLU A 253 6.82 17.48 38.90
N ILE A 254 7.87 18.19 39.28
CA ILE A 254 8.73 18.96 38.34
C ILE A 254 9.35 18.06 37.28
N ARG A 255 9.83 16.86 37.64
CA ARG A 255 10.37 15.87 36.68
C ARG A 255 9.31 15.35 35.73
N MET A 256 8.13 15.07 36.25
CA MET A 256 7.00 14.60 35.41
C MET A 256 6.52 15.68 34.42
N GLU A 257 6.44 16.94 34.86
CA GLU A 257 6.13 18.07 33.99
C GLU A 257 7.16 18.22 32.87
N ARG A 258 8.46 18.20 33.23
CA ARG A 258 9.56 18.24 32.25
C ARG A 258 9.42 17.13 31.21
N SER A 259 9.14 15.90 31.62
CA SER A 259 8.98 14.76 30.75
C SER A 259 7.75 14.92 29.84
N ARG A 260 6.63 15.40 30.37
CA ARG A 260 5.42 15.67 29.59
C ARG A 260 5.66 16.73 28.52
N GLU A 261 6.28 17.84 28.91
CA GLU A 261 6.60 18.94 27.98
C GLU A 261 7.56 18.48 26.89
N ALA A 262 8.64 17.76 27.24
CA ALA A 262 9.58 17.17 26.29
C ALA A 262 8.88 16.26 25.29
N ASN A 263 7.98 15.40 25.76
CA ASN A 263 7.21 14.50 24.89
C ASN A 263 6.25 15.28 23.97
N THR A 264 5.58 16.31 24.49
CA THR A 264 4.66 17.14 23.71
C THR A 264 5.39 17.86 22.57
N ILE A 265 6.50 18.54 22.88
CA ILE A 265 7.31 19.27 21.90
C ILE A 265 7.94 18.31 20.89
N SER A 266 8.47 17.15 21.33
CA SER A 266 9.04 16.13 20.46
C SER A 266 8.00 15.55 19.51
N THR A 267 6.79 15.28 20.00
CA THR A 267 5.69 14.76 19.18
C THR A 267 5.23 15.80 18.15
N SER A 268 5.10 17.05 18.56
CA SER A 268 4.75 18.15 17.67
C SER A 268 5.79 18.33 16.55
N LEU A 269 7.08 18.25 16.88
CA LEU A 269 8.16 18.33 15.90
C LEU A 269 8.12 17.15 14.90
N LYS A 270 7.89 15.93 15.39
CA LYS A 270 7.75 14.74 14.55
C LYS A 270 6.55 14.85 13.58
N SER A 271 5.42 15.34 14.09
CA SER A 271 4.23 15.56 13.25
C SER A 271 4.51 16.60 12.16
N ALA A 272 5.06 17.76 12.55
CA ALA A 272 5.38 18.82 11.60
C ALA A 272 6.41 18.41 10.55
N LEU A 273 7.40 17.57 10.93
CA LEU A 273 8.34 16.98 9.99
C LEU A 273 7.65 16.04 8.99
N ASN A 274 6.78 15.17 9.47
CA ASN A 274 6.02 14.25 8.62
C ASN A 274 5.10 15.01 7.65
N ASP A 275 4.39 16.03 8.14
CA ASP A 275 3.50 16.86 7.31
C ASP A 275 4.29 17.59 6.22
N LEU A 276 5.51 18.04 6.55
CA LEU A 276 6.41 18.65 5.56
C LEU A 276 6.89 17.63 4.53
N GLN A 277 7.25 16.41 4.94
CA GLN A 277 7.66 15.32 4.02
C GLN A 277 6.51 14.94 3.08
N VAL A 278 5.29 14.83 3.59
CA VAL A 278 4.09 14.57 2.77
C VAL A 278 3.86 15.70 1.78
N SER A 279 3.93 16.96 2.23
CA SER A 279 3.74 18.11 1.35
C SER A 279 4.80 18.20 0.22
N ILE A 280 6.04 17.82 0.51
CA ILE A 280 7.10 17.74 -0.52
C ILE A 280 6.79 16.60 -1.50
N SER A 281 6.37 15.43 -1.01
CA SER A 281 6.02 14.29 -1.85
C SER A 281 4.82 14.59 -2.76
N ASP A 282 3.80 15.24 -2.23
CA ASP A 282 2.62 15.67 -3.00
C ASP A 282 3.00 16.67 -4.09
N TRP A 283 3.90 17.60 -3.77
CA TRP A 283 4.42 18.55 -4.73
C TRP A 283 5.22 17.84 -5.84
N GLU A 284 6.10 16.89 -5.49
CA GLU A 284 6.85 16.10 -6.46
C GLU A 284 5.92 15.33 -7.41
N LEU A 285 4.92 14.65 -6.84
CA LEU A 285 3.95 13.89 -7.61
C LEU A 285 3.09 14.77 -8.52
N GLY A 286 2.81 15.99 -8.12
CA GLY A 286 1.97 16.92 -8.88
C GLY A 286 2.71 17.66 -9.98
N TYR A 287 3.98 18.01 -9.75
CA TYR A 287 4.70 18.93 -10.61
C TYR A 287 5.95 18.36 -11.29
N LEU A 288 6.49 17.23 -10.81
CA LEU A 288 7.65 16.61 -11.42
C LEU A 288 7.28 15.38 -12.26
N PHE A 289 7.87 15.30 -13.46
CA PHE A 289 7.90 14.08 -14.23
C PHE A 289 9.18 13.30 -13.88
N ILE A 290 9.05 12.24 -13.12
CA ILE A 290 10.16 11.41 -12.65
C ILE A 290 10.12 10.06 -13.37
N SER A 291 11.26 9.55 -13.77
CA SER A 291 11.40 8.23 -14.37
C SER A 291 11.15 7.13 -13.33
N PRO A 292 10.14 6.25 -13.52
CA PRO A 292 9.90 5.14 -12.62
C PRO A 292 10.90 3.97 -12.81
N SER A 293 11.56 3.87 -13.96
CA SER A 293 12.49 2.79 -14.31
C SER A 293 13.63 3.29 -15.17
N GLY A 294 14.70 2.50 -15.28
CA GLY A 294 15.78 2.77 -16.25
C GLY A 294 15.35 2.39 -17.67
N GLY A 295 15.73 3.21 -18.66
CA GLY A 295 15.42 2.94 -20.06
C GLY A 295 15.72 4.12 -20.98
N ILE A 296 15.18 4.06 -22.19
CA ILE A 296 15.26 5.12 -23.19
C ILE A 296 13.98 5.95 -23.12
N LEU A 297 14.14 7.24 -22.88
CA LEU A 297 13.04 8.19 -22.84
C LEU A 297 12.48 8.43 -24.24
N SER A 298 11.18 8.43 -24.40
CA SER A 298 10.52 8.85 -25.63
C SER A 298 9.43 9.88 -25.34
N TYR A 299 9.41 10.92 -26.12
CA TYR A 299 8.41 11.98 -26.07
C TYR A 299 7.18 11.57 -26.88
N ASN A 300 5.98 11.70 -26.29
CA ASN A 300 4.76 11.35 -27.00
C ASN A 300 4.00 12.57 -27.53
N ASN A 301 3.53 13.41 -26.60
CA ASN A 301 2.69 14.56 -26.94
C ASN A 301 3.38 15.90 -26.69
N ILE A 302 4.67 15.88 -26.32
CA ILE A 302 5.43 17.09 -26.04
C ILE A 302 6.47 17.32 -27.11
N TRP A 303 6.47 18.54 -27.63
CA TRP A 303 7.38 18.99 -28.68
C TRP A 303 8.26 20.14 -28.20
N GLN A 304 7.75 20.96 -27.23
CA GLN A 304 8.40 22.22 -26.87
C GLN A 304 8.16 22.60 -25.40
N LYS A 305 9.08 23.36 -24.83
CA LYS A 305 8.92 24.13 -23.59
C LYS A 305 7.69 25.03 -23.70
N ASN A 306 6.98 25.27 -22.60
CA ASN A 306 5.75 26.05 -22.47
C ASN A 306 4.48 25.44 -23.13
N GLN A 307 4.52 24.17 -23.49
CA GLN A 307 3.32 23.44 -23.94
C GLN A 307 2.41 23.11 -22.76
N ASN A 308 1.09 23.28 -22.95
CA ASN A 308 0.10 22.88 -21.97
C ASN A 308 -0.12 21.37 -21.97
N VAL A 309 -0.27 20.79 -20.79
CA VAL A 309 -0.67 19.40 -20.56
C VAL A 309 -1.84 19.37 -19.61
N ASN A 310 -2.72 18.40 -19.78
CA ASN A 310 -3.86 18.16 -18.88
C ASN A 310 -3.58 16.95 -18.01
N ALA A 311 -4.20 16.91 -16.83
CA ALA A 311 -4.16 15.73 -15.99
C ALA A 311 -4.72 14.51 -16.75
N GLY A 312 -4.01 13.40 -16.73
CA GLY A 312 -4.32 12.20 -17.49
C GLY A 312 -3.60 12.07 -18.84
N ASP A 313 -2.96 13.11 -19.35
CA ASP A 313 -2.22 13.04 -20.62
C ASP A 313 -0.98 12.15 -20.46
N LYS A 314 -0.76 11.25 -21.43
CA LYS A 314 0.46 10.45 -21.57
C LYS A 314 1.55 11.31 -22.19
N VAL A 315 2.42 11.83 -21.34
CA VAL A 315 3.40 12.86 -21.70
C VAL A 315 4.69 12.24 -22.25
N PHE A 316 5.24 11.31 -21.49
CA PHE A 316 6.47 10.59 -21.84
C PHE A 316 6.25 9.08 -21.75
N SER A 317 7.12 8.33 -22.38
CA SER A 317 7.24 6.89 -22.20
C SER A 317 8.69 6.49 -22.00
N ILE A 318 8.91 5.45 -21.22
CA ILE A 318 10.23 4.86 -21.03
C ILE A 318 10.20 3.46 -21.60
N VAL A 319 11.04 3.24 -22.59
CA VAL A 319 11.27 1.95 -23.20
C VAL A 319 12.45 1.30 -22.51
N ALA A 320 12.26 0.10 -21.97
CA ALA A 320 13.34 -0.63 -21.31
C ALA A 320 14.52 -0.85 -22.28
N SER A 321 15.76 -0.65 -21.80
CA SER A 321 16.98 -0.88 -22.58
C SER A 321 17.15 -2.35 -22.98
N SER A 322 16.58 -3.27 -22.22
CA SER A 322 16.47 -4.70 -22.53
C SER A 322 15.00 -5.08 -22.51
N PRO A 323 14.31 -5.01 -23.65
CA PRO A 323 12.85 -5.21 -23.71
C PRO A 323 12.42 -6.64 -23.38
N GLY A 324 13.36 -7.59 -23.26
CA GLY A 324 13.05 -9.03 -23.08
C GLY A 324 12.51 -9.66 -24.36
N ASP A 325 11.87 -10.81 -24.21
CA ASP A 325 11.27 -11.51 -25.34
C ASP A 325 9.97 -10.84 -25.77
N ILE A 326 9.65 -10.96 -27.08
CA ILE A 326 8.39 -10.48 -27.60
C ILE A 326 7.30 -11.47 -27.22
N ILE A 327 6.27 -10.99 -26.57
CA ILE A 327 5.12 -11.79 -26.13
C ILE A 327 3.81 -11.23 -26.67
N GLY A 328 2.84 -12.12 -26.86
CA GLY A 328 1.46 -11.73 -27.12
C GLY A 328 0.60 -11.86 -25.86
N LYS A 329 -0.19 -10.86 -25.55
CA LYS A 329 -1.22 -10.93 -24.50
C LYS A 329 -2.59 -10.97 -25.14
N ILE A 330 -3.28 -12.11 -25.02
CA ILE A 330 -4.63 -12.31 -25.54
C ILE A 330 -5.63 -12.04 -24.43
N LYS A 331 -6.67 -11.26 -24.74
CA LYS A 331 -7.85 -11.08 -23.89
C LYS A 331 -8.92 -12.09 -24.31
N LEU A 332 -9.01 -13.20 -23.59
CA LEU A 332 -9.89 -14.31 -23.89
C LEU A 332 -11.19 -14.19 -23.07
N PRO A 333 -12.37 -14.15 -23.68
CA PRO A 333 -13.63 -14.17 -22.94
C PRO A 333 -13.80 -15.49 -22.18
N VAL A 334 -14.50 -15.45 -21.04
CA VAL A 334 -14.80 -16.64 -20.22
C VAL A 334 -15.45 -17.75 -21.03
N SER A 335 -16.31 -17.38 -22.00
CA SER A 335 -16.91 -18.34 -22.92
C SER A 335 -15.86 -18.90 -23.89
N GLY A 336 -15.38 -20.10 -23.61
CA GLY A 336 -14.38 -20.78 -24.45
C GLY A 336 -12.99 -20.89 -23.77
N SER A 337 -12.76 -20.21 -22.68
CA SER A 337 -11.48 -20.25 -21.95
C SER A 337 -11.08 -21.66 -21.48
N GLY A 338 -12.04 -22.49 -21.10
CA GLY A 338 -11.80 -23.89 -20.69
C GLY A 338 -11.22 -24.81 -21.75
N LYS A 339 -11.15 -24.35 -23.04
CA LYS A 339 -10.53 -25.10 -24.12
C LYS A 339 -9.08 -24.72 -24.39
N VAL A 340 -8.60 -23.61 -23.79
CA VAL A 340 -7.26 -23.09 -24.01
C VAL A 340 -6.34 -23.62 -22.94
N SER A 341 -5.24 -24.24 -23.38
CA SER A 341 -4.23 -24.85 -22.53
C SER A 341 -2.81 -24.44 -22.98
N PRO A 342 -1.83 -24.38 -22.05
CA PRO A 342 -0.44 -24.17 -22.42
C PRO A 342 0.05 -25.21 -23.45
N GLY A 343 0.92 -24.78 -24.39
CA GLY A 343 1.44 -25.59 -25.48
C GLY A 343 0.60 -25.57 -26.76
N GLN A 344 -0.58 -24.94 -26.75
CA GLN A 344 -1.41 -24.81 -27.96
C GLN A 344 -0.84 -23.76 -28.93
N ARG A 345 -0.97 -24.06 -30.22
CA ARG A 345 -0.53 -23.17 -31.29
C ARG A 345 -1.51 -22.02 -31.48
N VAL A 346 -0.99 -20.83 -31.74
CA VAL A 346 -1.75 -19.61 -31.96
C VAL A 346 -1.34 -18.99 -33.29
N ASN A 347 -2.31 -18.73 -34.17
CA ASN A 347 -2.12 -17.94 -35.37
C ASN A 347 -2.59 -16.50 -35.09
N ILE A 348 -1.73 -15.52 -35.41
CA ILE A 348 -1.96 -14.12 -35.09
C ILE A 348 -1.96 -13.29 -36.37
N SER A 349 -3.05 -12.59 -36.59
CA SER A 349 -3.21 -11.60 -37.66
C SER A 349 -3.01 -10.22 -37.07
N VAL A 350 -1.97 -9.50 -37.49
CA VAL A 350 -1.59 -8.19 -36.98
C VAL A 350 -2.36 -7.10 -37.72
N THR A 351 -2.99 -6.19 -36.98
CA THR A 351 -3.67 -5.02 -37.53
C THR A 351 -2.66 -4.13 -38.25
N GLY A 352 -2.97 -3.72 -39.49
CA GLY A 352 -2.04 -2.93 -40.34
C GLY A 352 -1.16 -3.77 -41.29
N TYR A 353 -1.14 -5.10 -41.13
CA TYR A 353 -0.46 -6.04 -42.00
C TYR A 353 -1.49 -7.08 -42.55
N PRO A 354 -2.12 -6.83 -43.72
CA PRO A 354 -3.15 -7.74 -44.26
C PRO A 354 -2.65 -9.19 -44.38
N TYR A 355 -3.35 -10.13 -43.80
CA TYR A 355 -2.92 -11.54 -43.73
C TYR A 355 -2.79 -12.19 -45.09
N MET A 356 -3.51 -11.71 -46.11
CA MET A 356 -3.39 -12.20 -47.48
C MET A 356 -2.05 -11.86 -48.12
N GLU A 357 -1.40 -10.75 -47.70
CA GLU A 357 -0.14 -10.29 -48.29
C GLU A 357 1.06 -10.62 -47.41
N PHE A 358 0.88 -10.59 -46.07
CA PHE A 358 1.94 -10.77 -45.10
C PHE A 358 1.92 -12.15 -44.46
N GLY A 359 0.77 -12.86 -44.48
CA GLY A 359 0.59 -14.08 -43.72
C GLY A 359 0.24 -13.81 -42.24
N PHE A 360 0.41 -14.79 -41.40
CA PHE A 360 0.17 -14.71 -39.96
C PHE A 360 1.44 -15.04 -39.16
N LEU A 361 1.52 -14.50 -37.96
CA LEU A 361 2.54 -14.91 -36.99
C LEU A 361 2.09 -16.18 -36.29
N THR A 362 3.02 -17.08 -36.04
CA THR A 362 2.77 -18.30 -35.28
C THR A 362 3.40 -18.16 -33.91
N GLY A 363 2.61 -18.38 -32.86
CA GLY A 363 3.04 -18.42 -31.48
C GLY A 363 2.56 -19.66 -30.75
N GLU A 364 2.99 -19.81 -29.50
CA GLU A 364 2.61 -20.89 -28.60
C GLU A 364 2.09 -20.32 -27.26
N VAL A 365 1.00 -20.86 -26.74
CA VAL A 365 0.47 -20.49 -25.43
C VAL A 365 1.47 -20.88 -24.34
N LEU A 366 2.04 -19.90 -23.65
CA LEU A 366 2.94 -20.11 -22.51
C LEU A 366 2.15 -20.30 -21.20
N SER A 367 1.16 -19.45 -20.96
CA SER A 367 0.38 -19.48 -19.73
C SER A 367 -1.01 -18.86 -19.92
N VAL A 368 -1.95 -19.31 -19.07
CA VAL A 368 -3.30 -18.75 -18.95
C VAL A 368 -3.45 -18.23 -17.53
N SER A 369 -4.01 -17.04 -17.35
CA SER A 369 -4.25 -16.48 -16.02
C SER A 369 -5.22 -17.37 -15.22
N LEU A 370 -4.97 -17.50 -13.91
CA LEU A 370 -5.82 -18.28 -13.01
C LEU A 370 -7.15 -17.57 -12.70
N LEU A 371 -7.18 -16.25 -12.78
CA LEU A 371 -8.35 -15.43 -12.46
C LEU A 371 -8.75 -14.61 -13.68
N ALA A 372 -10.05 -14.42 -13.86
CA ALA A 372 -10.59 -13.48 -14.83
C ALA A 372 -10.44 -12.04 -14.30
N SER A 373 -10.22 -11.08 -15.21
CA SER A 373 -10.26 -9.65 -14.90
C SER A 373 -11.69 -9.18 -14.59
N GLU A 374 -11.83 -7.93 -14.09
CA GLU A 374 -13.13 -7.30 -13.83
C GLU A 374 -14.06 -7.29 -15.06
N ASP A 375 -13.50 -7.29 -16.26
CA ASP A 375 -14.23 -7.37 -17.54
C ASP A 375 -14.63 -8.80 -17.95
N ASN A 376 -14.52 -9.80 -17.07
CA ASN A 376 -14.77 -11.22 -17.37
C ASN A 376 -13.87 -11.76 -18.52
N MET A 377 -12.61 -11.34 -18.56
CA MET A 377 -11.64 -11.80 -19.55
C MET A 377 -10.47 -12.51 -18.86
N TYR A 378 -10.03 -13.63 -19.43
CA TYR A 378 -8.75 -14.26 -19.06
C TYR A 378 -7.62 -13.70 -19.89
N THR A 379 -6.45 -13.49 -19.26
CA THR A 379 -5.24 -13.10 -19.99
C THR A 379 -4.43 -14.34 -20.31
N VAL A 380 -4.21 -14.58 -21.62
CA VAL A 380 -3.35 -15.65 -22.12
C VAL A 380 -2.05 -15.05 -22.63
N THR A 381 -0.93 -15.56 -22.14
CA THR A 381 0.40 -15.14 -22.62
C THR A 381 0.87 -16.11 -23.68
N VAL A 382 1.26 -15.57 -24.83
CA VAL A 382 1.74 -16.31 -26.01
C VAL A 382 3.19 -15.92 -26.29
N GLY A 383 4.04 -16.93 -26.38
CA GLY A 383 5.42 -16.75 -26.84
C GLY A 383 5.48 -16.56 -28.36
N LEU A 384 6.26 -15.58 -28.78
CA LEU A 384 6.46 -15.25 -30.19
C LEU A 384 7.94 -15.37 -30.57
N PRO A 385 8.26 -15.71 -31.81
CA PRO A 385 9.66 -15.71 -32.27
C PRO A 385 10.22 -14.29 -32.26
N GLN A 386 11.43 -14.13 -31.77
CA GLN A 386 12.10 -12.82 -31.59
C GLN A 386 12.12 -11.94 -32.86
N ASN A 387 12.13 -12.55 -34.05
CA ASN A 387 12.20 -11.84 -35.31
C ASN A 387 10.84 -11.54 -35.92
N LEU A 388 9.70 -11.81 -35.25
CA LEU A 388 8.34 -11.63 -35.79
C LEU A 388 8.21 -12.05 -37.27
N CYS A 389 8.74 -13.23 -37.58
CA CYS A 389 8.69 -13.77 -38.95
C CYS A 389 7.31 -14.38 -39.19
N THR A 390 6.66 -13.94 -40.26
CA THR A 390 5.32 -14.45 -40.66
C THR A 390 5.43 -15.78 -41.39
N SER A 391 4.29 -16.44 -41.57
CA SER A 391 4.19 -17.69 -42.35
C SER A 391 4.65 -17.58 -43.81
N TYR A 392 4.72 -16.36 -44.36
CA TYR A 392 5.26 -16.08 -45.70
C TYR A 392 6.73 -15.65 -45.67
N GLY A 393 7.42 -15.75 -44.53
CA GLY A 393 8.84 -15.40 -44.38
C GLY A 393 9.11 -13.89 -44.37
N LYS A 394 8.07 -13.07 -44.24
CA LYS A 394 8.24 -11.60 -44.09
C LYS A 394 8.45 -11.25 -42.63
N GLN A 395 9.41 -10.36 -42.37
CA GLN A 395 9.67 -9.82 -41.03
C GLN A 395 8.81 -8.57 -40.80
N LEU A 396 8.09 -8.53 -39.66
CA LEU A 396 7.30 -7.36 -39.29
C LEU A 396 8.14 -6.39 -38.45
N ASP A 397 7.95 -5.09 -38.68
CA ASP A 397 8.61 -4.02 -37.95
C ASP A 397 7.93 -3.84 -36.58
N PHE A 398 8.65 -4.14 -35.48
CA PHE A 398 8.14 -3.99 -34.13
C PHE A 398 8.43 -2.59 -33.59
N LYS A 399 7.40 -1.78 -33.38
CA LYS A 399 7.49 -0.39 -32.90
C LYS A 399 7.01 -0.24 -31.44
N GLY A 400 7.17 -1.27 -30.62
CA GLY A 400 6.85 -1.25 -29.19
C GLY A 400 5.52 -1.95 -28.84
N GLU A 401 4.46 -1.77 -29.62
CA GLU A 401 3.16 -2.43 -29.39
C GLU A 401 2.44 -2.62 -30.73
N LEU A 402 1.91 -3.82 -30.98
CA LEU A 402 1.10 -4.13 -32.14
C LEU A 402 -0.20 -4.82 -31.69
N SER A 403 -1.33 -4.36 -32.21
CA SER A 403 -2.63 -4.99 -31.97
C SER A 403 -3.00 -5.95 -33.10
N GLY A 404 -3.79 -6.96 -32.80
CA GLY A 404 -4.23 -7.93 -33.78
C GLY A 404 -5.34 -8.84 -33.26
N THR A 405 -5.64 -9.87 -34.05
CA THR A 405 -6.55 -10.95 -33.68
C THR A 405 -5.76 -12.25 -33.60
N ALA A 406 -5.90 -12.95 -32.49
CA ALA A 406 -5.31 -14.27 -32.28
C ALA A 406 -6.36 -15.36 -32.43
N GLU A 407 -6.00 -16.42 -33.11
CA GLU A 407 -6.79 -17.65 -33.28
C GLU A 407 -6.04 -18.77 -32.57
N VAL A 408 -6.53 -19.14 -31.39
CA VAL A 408 -5.96 -20.26 -30.62
C VAL A 408 -6.51 -21.55 -31.15
N MET A 409 -5.64 -22.44 -31.61
CA MET A 409 -6.00 -23.78 -32.10
C MET A 409 -6.15 -24.71 -30.89
N THR A 410 -7.41 -25.08 -30.62
CA THR A 410 -7.71 -26.00 -29.52
C THR A 410 -7.71 -27.46 -30.01
N ASP A 411 -8.13 -28.39 -29.16
CA ASP A 411 -8.11 -29.82 -29.44
C ASP A 411 -8.82 -30.16 -30.76
N GLU A 412 -8.19 -31.08 -31.52
CA GLU A 412 -8.74 -31.61 -32.75
C GLU A 412 -9.97 -32.48 -32.48
N ARG A 413 -11.10 -32.12 -33.06
CA ARG A 413 -12.33 -32.91 -33.02
C ARG A 413 -12.70 -33.40 -34.40
N SER A 414 -13.20 -34.67 -34.48
CA SER A 414 -13.69 -35.19 -35.75
C SER A 414 -14.99 -34.48 -36.15
N VAL A 415 -15.23 -34.34 -37.46
CA VAL A 415 -16.44 -33.70 -38.03
C VAL A 415 -17.69 -34.37 -37.50
N THR A 416 -17.69 -35.70 -37.39
CA THR A 416 -18.82 -36.50 -36.85
C THR A 416 -19.08 -36.21 -35.38
N ALA A 417 -18.03 -36.05 -34.53
CA ALA A 417 -18.19 -35.71 -33.12
C ALA A 417 -18.84 -34.31 -32.94
N ARG A 418 -18.54 -33.36 -33.83
CA ARG A 418 -19.14 -32.01 -33.82
C ARG A 418 -20.59 -32.01 -34.23
N LEU A 419 -20.97 -32.82 -35.23
CA LEU A 419 -22.34 -32.99 -35.69
C LEU A 419 -23.22 -33.68 -34.64
N LEU A 420 -22.64 -34.62 -33.89
CA LEU A 420 -23.36 -35.37 -32.84
C LEU A 420 -23.36 -34.70 -31.47
N SER A 421 -22.51 -33.69 -31.24
CA SER A 421 -22.42 -33.00 -29.95
C SER A 421 -23.74 -32.36 -29.45
N PRO A 422 -24.60 -31.75 -30.28
CA PRO A 422 -25.90 -31.25 -29.84
C PRO A 422 -26.85 -32.38 -29.42
N LEU A 423 -26.80 -33.55 -30.11
CA LEU A 423 -27.62 -34.72 -29.79
C LEU A 423 -27.17 -35.34 -28.46
N ARG A 424 -25.87 -35.42 -28.21
CA ARG A 424 -25.31 -35.89 -26.94
C ARG A 424 -25.73 -34.98 -25.80
N TYR A 425 -25.67 -33.64 -25.96
CA TYR A 425 -26.14 -32.67 -24.98
C TYR A 425 -27.63 -32.85 -24.65
N LEU A 426 -28.49 -33.06 -25.67
CA LEU A 426 -29.91 -33.32 -25.47
C LEU A 426 -30.13 -34.64 -24.71
N TRP A 427 -29.36 -35.68 -25.01
CA TRP A 427 -29.47 -36.96 -24.31
C TRP A 427 -29.03 -36.87 -22.86
N GLU A 428 -27.90 -36.25 -22.56
CA GLU A 428 -27.41 -36.05 -21.17
C GLU A 428 -28.30 -35.11 -20.34
N LYS A 429 -29.07 -34.21 -21.00
CA LYS A 429 -29.95 -33.26 -20.32
C LYS A 429 -31.36 -33.78 -20.05
N TYR A 430 -31.85 -34.70 -20.86
CA TYR A 430 -33.25 -35.17 -20.80
C TYR A 430 -33.41 -36.67 -20.48
N LEU A 431 -32.32 -37.40 -20.36
CA LEU A 431 -32.25 -38.77 -19.88
C LEU A 431 -31.33 -38.88 -18.67
#